data_44a1bffaf07f3b97a99733978e373460
#
_entry.id   44a1bffaf07f3b97a99733978e373460
#
_cell.length_a   1.000
_cell.length_b   1.000
_cell.length_c   1.000
_cell.angle_alpha   90.00
_cell.angle_beta   90.00
_cell.angle_gamma   90.00
#
_symmetry.space_group_name_H-M   'P 1'
#
loop_
_entity.id
_entity.type
_entity.pdbx_description
1 polymer ?
#
loop_
_entity_poly.entity_id
_entity_poly.type
_entity_poly.pdbx_seq_one_letter_code
_entity_poly.pdbx_strand_id
1 'polypeptide(L)'
;MSRSASIERNTSETKIKLSIDLDGNGNGNIHTGIGFFDHMLNAFARHGFFDLDVEVEGDLYVDCHHTIEDVGIVLGEAIRQAVGDKKGIKRYGSFMLPMDETLMLCAIDLSGRPYFVMDCDFTVDRVGEFDTEMVREFFYAVSYGSMMNLHLKKLHGENNHHMIEAAFKAFAKALDEATSIDPRITDVLSTKGAL
;
A
#
# COMPACT_ATOMS: atom_id res chain seq x y z
N MET A 1 20.00 9.30 6.53
CA MET A 1 19.86 7.84 6.46
C MET A 1 18.75 7.57 5.47
N SER A 2 18.91 6.60 4.58
CA SER A 2 17.84 6.19 3.66
C SER A 2 16.67 5.65 4.49
N ARG A 3 15.44 6.04 4.14
CA ARG A 3 14.21 5.54 4.77
C ARG A 3 13.75 4.29 4.00
N SER A 4 14.52 3.22 4.19
CA SER A 4 14.32 1.94 3.51
C SER A 4 14.24 0.78 4.49
N ALA A 5 13.55 -0.28 4.08
CA ALA A 5 13.44 -1.52 4.83
C ALA A 5 13.46 -2.72 3.88
N SER A 6 13.93 -3.85 4.38
CA SER A 6 13.88 -5.14 3.69
C SER A 6 13.38 -6.20 4.65
N ILE A 7 12.38 -6.97 4.22
CA ILE A 7 11.73 -8.01 5.03
C ILE A 7 11.72 -9.31 4.24
N GLU A 8 12.02 -10.38 4.93
CA GLU A 8 11.82 -11.74 4.46
C GLU A 8 10.83 -12.46 5.38
N ARG A 9 9.75 -13.03 4.81
CA ARG A 9 8.74 -13.80 5.52
C ARG A 9 8.54 -15.13 4.81
N ASN A 10 8.70 -16.22 5.53
CA ASN A 10 8.50 -17.56 5.02
C ASN A 10 7.48 -18.30 5.89
N THR A 11 6.43 -18.80 5.25
CA THR A 11 5.39 -19.64 5.85
C THR A 11 5.34 -20.99 5.14
N SER A 12 4.33 -21.81 5.44
CA SER A 12 4.05 -23.03 4.65
C SER A 12 3.36 -22.73 3.31
N GLU A 13 2.82 -21.54 3.15
CA GLU A 13 1.98 -21.12 2.02
C GLU A 13 2.71 -20.16 1.09
N THR A 14 3.57 -19.30 1.65
CA THR A 14 4.27 -18.26 0.89
C THR A 14 5.71 -18.10 1.34
N LYS A 15 6.59 -17.71 0.39
CA LYS A 15 7.93 -17.20 0.68
C LYS A 15 8.06 -15.85 0.02
N ILE A 16 8.30 -14.81 0.80
CA ILE A 16 8.30 -13.43 0.36
C ILE A 16 9.61 -12.76 0.73
N LYS A 17 10.21 -12.08 -0.26
CA LYS A 17 11.27 -11.10 -0.04
C LYS A 17 10.78 -9.77 -0.59
N LEU A 18 10.76 -8.75 0.26
CA LEU A 18 10.29 -7.42 -0.12
C LEU A 18 11.24 -6.36 0.44
N SER A 19 11.61 -5.40 -0.40
CA SER A 19 12.29 -4.19 0.04
C SER A 19 11.61 -2.94 -0.52
N ILE A 20 11.57 -1.89 0.29
CA ILE A 20 11.06 -0.58 -0.09
C ILE A 20 12.04 0.52 0.30
N ASP A 21 12.25 1.50 -0.58
CA ASP A 21 12.87 2.79 -0.27
C ASP A 21 11.83 3.90 -0.48
N LEU A 22 11.49 4.62 0.60
CA LEU A 22 10.52 5.73 0.58
C LEU A 22 11.08 6.98 -0.10
N ASP A 23 12.40 7.09 -0.24
CA ASP A 23 13.11 8.19 -0.91
C ASP A 23 13.61 7.78 -2.30
N GLY A 24 12.94 6.82 -2.95
CA GLY A 24 13.27 6.25 -4.24
C GLY A 24 12.93 7.13 -5.45
N ASN A 25 12.90 6.50 -6.62
CA ASN A 25 12.62 7.15 -7.92
C ASN A 25 11.40 6.55 -8.63
N GLY A 26 10.68 5.64 -7.99
CA GLY A 26 9.52 4.95 -8.54
C GLY A 26 9.89 3.76 -9.42
N ASN A 27 10.95 3.05 -9.07
CA ASN A 27 11.37 1.82 -9.76
C ASN A 27 10.70 0.61 -9.09
N GLY A 28 10.02 -0.23 -9.89
CA GLY A 28 9.45 -1.49 -9.44
C GLY A 28 10.15 -2.67 -10.09
N ASN A 29 10.52 -3.68 -9.28
CA ASN A 29 10.95 -5.00 -9.72
C ASN A 29 10.10 -6.03 -8.98
N ILE A 30 8.98 -6.48 -9.60
CA ILE A 30 7.89 -7.12 -8.89
C ILE A 30 7.49 -8.41 -9.58
N HIS A 31 7.53 -9.50 -8.82
CA HIS A 31 7.25 -10.86 -9.27
C HIS A 31 6.43 -11.62 -8.22
N THR A 32 5.11 -11.49 -8.26
CA THR A 32 4.20 -12.21 -7.35
C THR A 32 3.61 -13.47 -7.97
N GLY A 33 3.73 -13.64 -9.28
CA GLY A 33 3.06 -14.69 -10.04
C GLY A 33 1.63 -14.35 -10.45
N ILE A 34 1.10 -13.19 -10.04
CA ILE A 34 -0.25 -12.70 -10.36
C ILE A 34 -0.10 -11.42 -11.19
N GLY A 35 -0.23 -11.52 -12.51
CA GLY A 35 0.12 -10.43 -13.43
C GLY A 35 -0.60 -9.12 -13.16
N PHE A 36 -1.90 -9.15 -12.79
CA PHE A 36 -2.63 -7.93 -12.44
C PHE A 36 -2.13 -7.31 -11.13
N PHE A 37 -1.77 -8.13 -10.14
CA PHE A 37 -1.22 -7.65 -8.87
C PHE A 37 0.17 -7.03 -9.06
N ASP A 38 1.03 -7.65 -9.90
CA ASP A 38 2.33 -7.07 -10.27
C ASP A 38 2.14 -5.68 -10.89
N HIS A 39 1.14 -5.52 -11.77
CA HIS A 39 0.80 -4.23 -12.36
C HIS A 39 0.33 -3.22 -11.30
N MET A 40 -0.47 -3.62 -10.31
CA MET A 40 -0.92 -2.74 -9.22
C MET A 40 0.23 -2.29 -8.32
N LEU A 41 1.13 -3.18 -7.94
CA LEU A 41 2.31 -2.85 -7.13
C LEU A 41 3.31 -1.97 -7.91
N ASN A 42 3.47 -2.19 -9.22
CA ASN A 42 4.25 -1.29 -10.09
C ASN A 42 3.63 0.12 -10.15
N ALA A 43 2.29 0.21 -10.23
CA ALA A 43 1.59 1.50 -10.18
C ALA A 43 1.81 2.19 -8.82
N PHE A 44 1.75 1.44 -7.71
CA PHE A 44 2.07 1.95 -6.38
C PHE A 44 3.50 2.49 -6.30
N ALA A 45 4.50 1.71 -6.69
CA ALA A 45 5.90 2.13 -6.70
C ALA A 45 6.09 3.40 -7.54
N ARG A 46 5.59 3.41 -8.77
CA ARG A 46 5.78 4.50 -9.73
C ARG A 46 5.14 5.81 -9.28
N HIS A 47 3.90 5.76 -8.79
CA HIS A 47 3.15 6.97 -8.42
C HIS A 47 3.50 7.51 -7.03
N GLY A 48 4.03 6.65 -6.14
CA GLY A 48 4.57 7.05 -4.84
C GLY A 48 6.04 7.47 -4.88
N PHE A 49 6.72 7.30 -6.03
CA PHE A 49 8.17 7.47 -6.16
C PHE A 49 8.99 6.54 -5.26
N PHE A 50 8.39 5.43 -4.82
CA PHE A 50 9.08 4.42 -4.03
C PHE A 50 9.89 3.49 -4.93
N ASP A 51 11.10 3.09 -4.51
CA ASP A 51 11.75 1.94 -5.11
C ASP A 51 11.27 0.68 -4.38
N LEU A 52 10.72 -0.29 -5.12
CA LEU A 52 10.06 -1.47 -4.58
C LEU A 52 10.52 -2.74 -5.30
N ASP A 53 11.16 -3.64 -4.55
CA ASP A 53 11.47 -5.00 -5.00
C ASP A 53 10.57 -6.01 -4.28
N VAL A 54 9.92 -6.90 -5.03
CA VAL A 54 9.03 -7.94 -4.49
C VAL A 54 9.25 -9.24 -5.24
N GLU A 55 9.64 -10.27 -4.50
CA GLU A 55 9.79 -11.64 -5.00
C GLU A 55 8.94 -12.57 -4.15
N VAL A 56 8.04 -13.34 -4.77
CA VAL A 56 7.10 -14.21 -4.06
C VAL A 56 7.04 -15.58 -4.71
N GLU A 57 7.17 -16.63 -3.89
CA GLU A 57 6.74 -17.99 -4.19
C GLU A 57 5.50 -18.29 -3.34
N GLY A 58 4.29 -18.29 -3.93
CA GLY A 58 3.04 -18.59 -3.26
C GLY A 58 2.37 -19.87 -3.76
N ASP A 59 1.43 -20.37 -3.00
CA ASP A 59 0.64 -21.58 -3.31
C ASP A 59 -0.53 -21.29 -4.27
N LEU A 60 -0.25 -20.59 -5.40
CA LEU A 60 -1.23 -20.15 -6.40
C LEU A 60 -2.08 -21.27 -7.00
N TYR A 61 -1.70 -22.55 -6.78
CA TYR A 61 -2.53 -23.69 -7.15
C TYR A 61 -3.79 -23.83 -6.28
N VAL A 62 -3.83 -23.19 -5.10
CA VAL A 62 -5.00 -23.05 -4.24
C VAL A 62 -5.86 -21.90 -4.78
N ASP A 63 -5.38 -20.67 -4.61
CA ASP A 63 -5.92 -19.42 -5.16
C ASP A 63 -4.92 -18.28 -4.98
N CYS A 64 -5.34 -17.04 -5.16
CA CYS A 64 -4.47 -15.86 -5.00
C CYS A 64 -4.47 -15.28 -3.56
N HIS A 65 -5.28 -15.81 -2.64
CA HIS A 65 -5.54 -15.21 -1.33
C HIS A 65 -4.26 -15.07 -0.49
N HIS A 66 -3.61 -16.20 -0.16
CA HIS A 66 -2.44 -16.21 0.71
C HIS A 66 -1.31 -15.31 0.17
N THR A 67 -1.09 -15.33 -1.15
CA THR A 67 -0.08 -14.51 -1.78
C THR A 67 -0.35 -13.02 -1.60
N ILE A 68 -1.58 -12.56 -1.85
CA ILE A 68 -1.94 -11.15 -1.81
C ILE A 68 -1.99 -10.62 -0.38
N GLU A 69 -2.59 -11.37 0.56
CA GLU A 69 -2.64 -11.01 1.97
C GLU A 69 -1.24 -10.91 2.58
N ASP A 70 -0.41 -11.94 2.39
CA ASP A 70 0.95 -11.98 2.95
C ASP A 70 1.85 -10.89 2.38
N VAL A 71 1.74 -10.55 1.08
CA VAL A 71 2.43 -9.38 0.51
C VAL A 71 1.94 -8.09 1.17
N GLY A 72 0.64 -7.95 1.45
CA GLY A 72 0.08 -6.81 2.19
C GLY A 72 0.66 -6.67 3.60
N ILE A 73 0.78 -7.78 4.34
CA ILE A 73 1.40 -7.82 5.68
C ILE A 73 2.86 -7.35 5.59
N VAL A 74 3.64 -7.94 4.68
CA VAL A 74 5.07 -7.66 4.53
C VAL A 74 5.31 -6.22 4.08
N LEU A 75 4.51 -5.71 3.12
CA LEU A 75 4.58 -4.32 2.67
C LEU A 75 4.26 -3.35 3.81
N GLY A 76 3.22 -3.65 4.60
CA GLY A 76 2.85 -2.83 5.76
C GLY A 76 3.98 -2.78 6.80
N GLU A 77 4.59 -3.91 7.12
CA GLU A 77 5.74 -3.97 8.03
C GLU A 77 6.96 -3.22 7.48
N ALA A 78 7.24 -3.34 6.18
CA ALA A 78 8.34 -2.64 5.53
C ALA A 78 8.14 -1.12 5.56
N ILE A 79 6.92 -0.64 5.27
CA ILE A 79 6.56 0.78 5.40
C ILE A 79 6.80 1.27 6.83
N ARG A 80 6.33 0.53 7.84
CA ARG A 80 6.51 0.88 9.26
C ARG A 80 7.98 1.00 9.63
N GLN A 81 8.81 0.04 9.21
CA GLN A 81 10.24 0.06 9.49
C GLN A 81 10.95 1.21 8.78
N ALA A 82 10.61 1.47 7.50
CA ALA A 82 11.21 2.55 6.72
C ALA A 82 10.84 3.94 7.26
N VAL A 83 9.60 4.13 7.74
CA VAL A 83 9.17 5.39 8.40
C VAL A 83 9.88 5.62 9.74
N GLY A 84 10.23 4.56 10.45
CA GLY A 84 10.99 4.63 11.70
C GLY A 84 10.23 5.34 12.83
N ASP A 85 10.90 6.31 13.47
CA ASP A 85 10.37 7.03 14.66
C ASP A 85 9.36 8.13 14.34
N LYS A 86 9.04 8.33 13.07
CA LYS A 86 8.05 9.29 12.55
C LYS A 86 8.37 10.77 12.83
N LYS A 87 9.61 11.09 13.16
CA LYS A 87 10.03 12.48 13.36
C LYS A 87 10.15 13.22 12.04
N GLY A 88 9.67 14.44 12.01
CA GLY A 88 9.78 15.33 10.87
C GLY A 88 8.87 15.02 9.69
N ILE A 89 8.10 13.91 9.72
CA ILE A 89 7.16 13.58 8.64
C ILE A 89 5.86 14.36 8.77
N LYS A 90 5.16 14.57 7.64
CA LYS A 90 3.82 15.19 7.64
C LYS A 90 2.77 14.37 8.37
N ARG A 91 2.96 13.07 8.53
CA ARG A 91 2.06 12.14 9.21
C ARG A 91 0.75 11.86 8.47
N TYR A 92 0.09 12.91 7.97
CA TYR A 92 -1.17 12.81 7.23
C TYR A 92 -0.91 12.94 5.75
N GLY A 93 -1.61 12.15 4.96
CA GLY A 93 -1.64 12.29 3.51
C GLY A 93 -3.02 11.97 2.97
N SER A 94 -3.43 12.67 1.94
CA SER A 94 -4.69 12.39 1.26
C SER A 94 -4.60 12.73 -0.22
N PHE A 95 -5.26 11.93 -1.04
CA PHE A 95 -5.27 12.16 -2.47
C PHE A 95 -6.60 11.76 -3.09
N MET A 96 -7.14 12.65 -3.92
CA MET A 96 -8.24 12.34 -4.83
C MET A 96 -7.66 12.07 -6.21
N LEU A 97 -7.79 10.84 -6.68
CA LEU A 97 -7.20 10.38 -7.93
C LEU A 97 -8.28 10.14 -8.97
N PRO A 98 -8.28 10.89 -10.08
CA PRO A 98 -9.11 10.58 -11.23
C PRO A 98 -8.41 9.56 -12.13
N MET A 99 -9.17 8.61 -12.66
CA MET A 99 -8.74 7.67 -13.70
C MET A 99 -9.93 7.42 -14.62
N ASP A 100 -9.95 8.06 -15.77
CA ASP A 100 -11.08 8.12 -16.69
C ASP A 100 -12.40 8.47 -15.97
N GLU A 101 -13.36 7.54 -15.92
CA GLU A 101 -14.66 7.72 -15.22
C GLU A 101 -14.54 7.51 -13.70
N THR A 102 -13.41 6.99 -13.22
CA THR A 102 -13.22 6.67 -11.79
C THR A 102 -12.64 7.87 -11.03
N LEU A 103 -13.18 8.12 -9.85
CA LEU A 103 -12.62 9.05 -8.86
C LEU A 103 -12.50 8.35 -7.51
N MET A 104 -11.27 8.15 -7.04
CA MET A 104 -10.94 7.47 -5.79
C MET A 104 -10.34 8.45 -4.78
N LEU A 105 -10.81 8.42 -3.55
CA LEU A 105 -10.21 9.11 -2.40
C LEU A 105 -9.42 8.11 -1.55
N CYS A 106 -8.19 8.48 -1.21
CA CYS A 106 -7.40 7.84 -0.15
C CYS A 106 -7.04 8.86 0.91
N ALA A 107 -7.12 8.47 2.20
CA ALA A 107 -6.65 9.27 3.33
C ALA A 107 -5.91 8.38 4.34
N ILE A 108 -4.74 8.86 4.81
CA ILE A 108 -3.82 8.14 5.71
C ILE A 108 -3.51 8.97 6.93
N ASP A 109 -3.45 8.32 8.10
CA ASP A 109 -2.80 8.82 9.32
C ASP A 109 -1.80 7.78 9.84
N LEU A 110 -0.52 8.09 9.83
CA LEU A 110 0.56 7.24 10.37
C LEU A 110 0.58 7.27 11.90
N SER A 111 -0.58 7.02 12.51
CA SER A 111 -0.88 7.24 13.94
C SER A 111 -0.28 6.22 14.91
N GLY A 112 0.26 5.11 14.43
CA GLY A 112 0.67 3.97 15.27
C GLY A 112 -0.51 3.13 15.79
N ARG A 113 -1.73 3.37 15.32
CA ARG A 113 -2.96 2.61 15.65
C ARG A 113 -3.64 2.21 14.35
N PRO A 114 -3.72 0.90 14.03
CA PRO A 114 -4.30 0.48 12.77
C PRO A 114 -5.82 0.67 12.77
N TYR A 115 -6.34 1.15 11.66
CA TYR A 115 -7.76 1.16 11.36
C TYR A 115 -7.98 1.21 9.86
N PHE A 116 -8.81 0.35 9.32
CA PHE A 116 -9.09 0.28 7.91
C PHE A 116 -10.56 0.49 7.59
N VAL A 117 -10.84 1.37 6.66
CA VAL A 117 -12.17 1.61 6.09
C VAL A 117 -12.08 1.59 4.59
N MET A 118 -12.92 0.79 3.96
CA MET A 118 -13.07 0.77 2.50
C MET A 118 -14.55 0.87 2.14
N ASP A 119 -14.88 1.90 1.36
CA ASP A 119 -16.20 2.14 0.78
C ASP A 119 -16.04 2.10 -0.77
N CYS A 120 -15.97 0.88 -1.29
CA CYS A 120 -15.82 0.60 -2.72
C CYS A 120 -16.32 -0.82 -3.01
N ASP A 121 -17.44 -0.92 -3.72
CA ASP A 121 -17.99 -2.18 -4.19
C ASP A 121 -17.55 -2.46 -5.62
N PHE A 122 -17.20 -3.71 -5.89
CA PHE A 122 -16.87 -4.22 -7.22
C PHE A 122 -18.07 -4.97 -7.81
N THR A 123 -18.19 -4.95 -9.14
CA THR A 123 -19.32 -5.56 -9.86
C THR A 123 -18.95 -6.85 -10.57
N VAL A 124 -17.68 -7.25 -10.54
CA VAL A 124 -17.17 -8.53 -11.04
C VAL A 124 -16.34 -9.21 -9.96
N ASP A 125 -16.29 -10.52 -9.98
CA ASP A 125 -15.54 -11.28 -8.98
C ASP A 125 -14.03 -11.25 -9.22
N ARG A 126 -13.60 -10.98 -10.47
CA ARG A 126 -12.20 -11.13 -10.88
C ARG A 126 -11.79 -10.14 -11.97
N VAL A 127 -10.52 -9.67 -11.91
CA VAL A 127 -9.83 -8.96 -12.98
C VAL A 127 -8.51 -9.69 -13.28
N GLY A 128 -8.43 -10.32 -14.45
CA GLY A 128 -7.33 -11.27 -14.74
C GLY A 128 -7.37 -12.45 -13.76
N GLU A 129 -6.24 -12.76 -13.15
CA GLU A 129 -6.11 -13.81 -12.10
C GLU A 129 -6.22 -13.25 -10.68
N PHE A 130 -6.71 -12.01 -10.53
CA PHE A 130 -6.85 -11.31 -9.26
C PHE A 130 -8.33 -11.25 -8.85
N ASP A 131 -8.68 -11.87 -7.72
CA ASP A 131 -10.03 -11.82 -7.17
C ASP A 131 -10.29 -10.45 -6.53
N THR A 132 -11.40 -9.79 -6.87
CA THR A 132 -11.65 -8.39 -6.46
C THR A 132 -11.84 -8.22 -4.95
N GLU A 133 -12.26 -9.27 -4.24
CA GLU A 133 -12.32 -9.27 -2.77
C GLU A 133 -10.93 -9.07 -2.13
N MET A 134 -9.86 -9.48 -2.82
CA MET A 134 -8.49 -9.34 -2.34
C MET A 134 -8.02 -7.89 -2.27
N VAL A 135 -8.71 -6.95 -2.91
CA VAL A 135 -8.41 -5.52 -2.72
C VAL A 135 -8.59 -5.11 -1.26
N ARG A 136 -9.69 -5.56 -0.64
CA ARG A 136 -9.98 -5.31 0.77
C ARG A 136 -8.95 -5.98 1.68
N GLU A 137 -8.65 -7.24 1.45
CA GLU A 137 -7.70 -8.02 2.27
C GLU A 137 -6.29 -7.44 2.17
N PHE A 138 -5.82 -7.09 0.99
CA PHE A 138 -4.53 -6.43 0.79
C PHE A 138 -4.41 -5.12 1.58
N PHE A 139 -5.35 -4.18 1.42
CA PHE A 139 -5.27 -2.89 2.10
C PHE A 139 -5.52 -3.01 3.61
N TYR A 140 -6.32 -3.98 4.05
CA TYR A 140 -6.45 -4.34 5.46
C TYR A 140 -5.09 -4.78 6.03
N ALA A 141 -4.44 -5.74 5.38
CA ALA A 141 -3.13 -6.24 5.78
C ALA A 141 -2.07 -5.13 5.82
N VAL A 142 -2.00 -4.28 4.78
CA VAL A 142 -1.11 -3.11 4.75
C VAL A 142 -1.39 -2.15 5.91
N SER A 143 -2.65 -1.81 6.18
CA SER A 143 -3.03 -0.89 7.27
C SER A 143 -2.59 -1.42 8.63
N TYR A 144 -2.81 -2.71 8.90
CA TYR A 144 -2.45 -3.34 10.17
C TYR A 144 -0.95 -3.56 10.30
N GLY A 145 -0.26 -4.03 9.26
CA GLY A 145 1.19 -4.20 9.25
C GLY A 145 1.95 -2.88 9.46
N SER A 146 1.48 -1.80 8.86
CA SER A 146 2.08 -0.48 8.99
C SER A 146 1.64 0.31 10.22
N MET A 147 0.61 -0.15 10.93
CA MET A 147 0.00 0.56 12.07
C MET A 147 -0.53 1.94 11.67
N MET A 148 -1.17 2.05 10.48
CA MET A 148 -1.78 3.30 10.01
C MET A 148 -3.31 3.25 10.04
N ASN A 149 -3.96 4.40 10.10
CA ASN A 149 -5.34 4.50 9.66
C ASN A 149 -5.33 4.66 8.14
N LEU A 150 -6.13 3.89 7.44
CA LEU A 150 -6.27 3.92 6.00
C LEU A 150 -7.75 3.95 5.62
N HIS A 151 -8.14 4.98 4.90
CA HIS A 151 -9.48 5.12 4.35
C HIS A 151 -9.40 5.15 2.83
N LEU A 152 -10.15 4.28 2.17
CA LEU A 152 -10.34 4.25 0.72
C LEU A 152 -11.82 4.42 0.42
N LYS A 153 -12.16 5.39 -0.42
CA LYS A 153 -13.55 5.65 -0.80
C LYS A 153 -13.67 5.91 -2.29
N LYS A 154 -14.49 5.11 -2.96
CA LYS A 154 -14.94 5.36 -4.32
C LYS A 154 -15.95 6.50 -4.31
N LEU A 155 -15.63 7.61 -4.97
CA LEU A 155 -16.56 8.72 -5.17
C LEU A 155 -17.37 8.53 -6.46
N HIS A 156 -16.74 7.98 -7.50
CA HIS A 156 -17.35 7.57 -8.75
C HIS A 156 -16.52 6.44 -9.38
N GLY A 157 -17.11 5.60 -10.25
CA GLY A 157 -16.40 4.55 -10.99
C GLY A 157 -17.30 3.37 -11.34
N GLU A 158 -17.09 2.84 -12.53
CA GLU A 158 -17.86 1.71 -13.09
C GLU A 158 -16.95 0.56 -13.52
N ASN A 159 -15.76 0.85 -14.07
CA ASN A 159 -14.80 -0.16 -14.51
C ASN A 159 -13.98 -0.66 -13.33
N ASN A 160 -14.08 -1.96 -13.02
CA ASN A 160 -13.40 -2.56 -11.85
C ASN A 160 -11.87 -2.45 -11.93
N HIS A 161 -11.27 -2.60 -13.12
CA HIS A 161 -9.84 -2.38 -13.31
C HIS A 161 -9.45 -0.94 -12.92
N HIS A 162 -10.17 0.07 -13.46
CA HIS A 162 -9.92 1.47 -13.14
C HIS A 162 -10.08 1.78 -11.65
N MET A 163 -11.12 1.20 -11.01
CA MET A 163 -11.34 1.38 -9.57
C MET A 163 -10.21 0.82 -8.72
N ILE A 164 -9.72 -0.39 -9.05
CA ILE A 164 -8.61 -1.02 -8.33
C ILE A 164 -7.32 -0.22 -8.56
N GLU A 165 -6.97 0.06 -9.81
CA GLU A 165 -5.76 0.81 -10.13
C GLU A 165 -5.77 2.22 -9.52
N ALA A 166 -6.92 2.91 -9.54
CA ALA A 166 -7.08 4.20 -8.89
C ALA A 166 -6.88 4.11 -7.37
N ALA A 167 -7.31 3.02 -6.72
CA ALA A 167 -7.07 2.81 -5.29
C ALA A 167 -5.57 2.67 -4.96
N PHE A 168 -4.82 1.87 -5.74
CA PHE A 168 -3.38 1.70 -5.55
C PHE A 168 -2.61 3.00 -5.81
N LYS A 169 -2.95 3.75 -6.85
CA LYS A 169 -2.33 5.05 -7.16
C LYS A 169 -2.67 6.11 -6.10
N ALA A 170 -3.93 6.18 -5.66
CA ALA A 170 -4.35 7.11 -4.61
C ALA A 170 -3.64 6.82 -3.29
N PHE A 171 -3.51 5.53 -2.92
CA PHE A 171 -2.75 5.09 -1.76
C PHE A 171 -1.27 5.49 -1.87
N ALA A 172 -0.64 5.26 -3.03
CA ALA A 172 0.74 5.65 -3.29
C ALA A 172 0.96 7.15 -3.07
N LYS A 173 0.09 7.99 -3.65
CA LYS A 173 0.19 9.46 -3.51
C LYS A 173 -0.08 9.94 -2.09
N ALA A 174 -1.05 9.36 -1.40
CA ALA A 174 -1.33 9.69 -0.01
C ALA A 174 -0.19 9.26 0.93
N LEU A 175 0.45 8.11 0.67
CA LEU A 175 1.58 7.64 1.45
C LEU A 175 2.83 8.50 1.21
N ASP A 176 3.13 8.86 -0.04
CA ASP A 176 4.20 9.79 -0.41
C ASP A 176 4.05 11.13 0.35
N GLU A 177 2.84 11.69 0.37
CA GLU A 177 2.56 12.90 1.16
C GLU A 177 2.75 12.68 2.66
N ALA A 178 2.17 11.61 3.24
CA ALA A 178 2.23 11.34 4.67
C ALA A 178 3.65 11.12 5.18
N THR A 179 4.51 10.48 4.36
CA THR A 179 5.91 10.20 4.69
C THR A 179 6.87 11.34 4.36
N SER A 180 6.45 12.35 3.59
CA SER A 180 7.28 13.50 3.23
C SER A 180 7.76 14.26 4.46
N ILE A 181 9.02 14.70 4.45
CA ILE A 181 9.61 15.51 5.51
C ILE A 181 9.12 16.97 5.37
N ASP A 182 8.62 17.54 6.47
CA ASP A 182 8.31 18.96 6.56
C ASP A 182 9.30 19.65 7.53
N PRO A 183 10.13 20.59 7.06
CA PRO A 183 11.17 21.24 7.91
C PRO A 183 10.59 22.02 9.10
N ARG A 184 9.29 22.29 9.12
CA ARG A 184 8.61 22.92 10.25
C ARG A 184 8.30 21.95 11.39
N ILE A 185 8.37 20.64 11.12
CA ILE A 185 8.09 19.58 12.09
C ILE A 185 9.42 19.09 12.64
N THR A 186 9.78 19.50 13.84
CA THR A 186 11.07 19.19 14.46
C THR A 186 11.07 17.92 15.30
N ASP A 187 9.89 17.36 15.58
CA ASP A 187 9.69 16.14 16.37
C ASP A 187 8.49 15.38 15.78
N VAL A 188 7.87 14.50 16.55
CA VAL A 188 6.66 13.77 16.15
C VAL A 188 5.48 14.73 16.12
N LEU A 189 4.72 14.78 15.01
CA LEU A 189 3.53 15.63 14.87
C LEU A 189 2.36 15.07 15.70
N SER A 190 2.43 15.27 17.01
CA SER A 190 1.42 14.82 17.96
C SER A 190 1.41 15.70 19.20
N THR A 191 0.22 16.14 19.63
CA THR A 191 0.05 16.86 20.90
C THR A 191 0.36 16.00 22.12
N LYS A 192 0.45 14.67 21.95
CA LYS A 192 0.82 13.74 23.03
C LYS A 192 2.33 13.53 23.14
N GLY A 193 3.12 14.04 22.16
CA GLY A 193 4.56 13.82 22.10
C GLY A 193 4.99 12.39 21.70
N ALA A 194 4.04 11.54 21.28
CA ALA A 194 4.27 10.18 20.82
C ALA A 194 3.22 9.72 19.80
N LEU A 195 3.57 8.73 18.95
CA LEU A 195 2.70 8.03 17.99
C LEU A 195 2.92 6.52 18.07
#